data_21075672e6acf1a588e539339f42debc
#
_entry.id   21075672e6acf1a588e539339f42debc
#
_cell.length_a   1.000
_cell.length_b   1.000
_cell.length_c   1.000
_cell.angle_alpha   90.00
_cell.angle_beta   90.00
_cell.angle_gamma   90.00
#
_symmetry.space_group_name_H-M   'P 1'
#
loop_
_entity.id
_entity.type
_entity.pdbx_description
1 polymer ?
#
loop_
_entity_poly.entity_id
_entity_poly.type
_entity_poly.pdbx_seq_one_letter_code
_entity_poly.pdbx_strand_id
1 'polypeptide(L)'
;MRLDKALALTGCSRTQAKAMIAAGRVQAGGAVARDPGLNVEIADVMLDGAPIDANDELYLMLNKPAGVITATEDKRLPTVVSLLPEKYARRRIGPVGRLDRDVTGLVLLTTDGQLAHRLISPRWKAEKTYRAVCEGCLDAADVGRFAEGLALS
;
A
#
# COMPACT_ATOMS: atom_id res chain seq x y z
N MET A 1 -10.45 -11.25 15.02
CA MET A 1 -9.59 -10.10 15.46
C MET A 1 -10.37 -9.15 16.36
N ARG A 2 -9.71 -8.16 17.02
CA ARG A 2 -10.44 -7.15 17.84
C ARG A 2 -11.32 -6.24 16.98
N LEU A 3 -12.50 -5.89 17.48
CA LEU A 3 -13.48 -5.05 16.76
C LEU A 3 -12.94 -3.65 16.39
N ASP A 4 -12.19 -2.99 17.30
CA ASP A 4 -11.57 -1.70 17.02
C ASP A 4 -10.54 -1.79 15.88
N LYS A 5 -9.86 -2.93 15.76
CA LYS A 5 -8.94 -3.20 14.67
C LYS A 5 -9.67 -3.50 13.35
N ALA A 6 -10.75 -4.29 13.40
CA ALA A 6 -11.58 -4.58 12.25
C ALA A 6 -12.13 -3.29 11.61
N LEU A 7 -12.67 -2.36 12.43
CA LEU A 7 -13.13 -1.07 11.93
C LEU A 7 -12.01 -0.20 11.36
N ALA A 8 -10.79 -0.28 11.90
CA ALA A 8 -9.67 0.49 11.35
C ALA A 8 -9.32 0.08 9.90
N LEU A 9 -9.75 -1.11 9.44
CA LEU A 9 -9.60 -1.54 8.05
C LEU A 9 -10.43 -0.68 7.08
N THR A 10 -11.50 -0.05 7.55
CA THR A 10 -12.29 0.90 6.75
C THR A 10 -11.61 2.27 6.56
N GLY A 11 -10.41 2.46 7.14
CA GLY A 11 -9.65 3.71 7.07
C GLY A 11 -9.94 4.69 8.20
N CYS A 12 -10.76 4.32 9.19
CA CYS A 12 -10.98 5.16 10.37
C CYS A 12 -9.84 5.02 11.39
N SER A 13 -9.61 6.09 12.18
CA SER A 13 -8.68 6.02 13.31
C SER A 13 -9.26 5.15 14.44
N ARG A 14 -8.40 4.65 15.34
CA ARG A 14 -8.85 3.91 16.54
C ARG A 14 -9.80 4.72 17.41
N THR A 15 -9.61 6.03 17.52
CA THR A 15 -10.50 6.93 18.28
C THR A 15 -11.88 7.01 17.61
N GLN A 16 -11.92 7.14 16.29
CA GLN A 16 -13.17 7.11 15.52
C GLN A 16 -13.87 5.76 15.65
N ALA A 17 -13.13 4.64 15.54
CA ALA A 17 -13.70 3.30 15.74
C ALA A 17 -14.37 3.15 17.11
N LYS A 18 -13.69 3.57 18.18
CA LYS A 18 -14.28 3.55 19.54
C LYS A 18 -15.53 4.42 19.66
N ALA A 19 -15.53 5.62 19.04
CA ALA A 19 -16.70 6.48 19.03
C ALA A 19 -17.88 5.86 18.28
N MET A 20 -17.66 5.21 17.14
CA MET A 20 -18.70 4.49 16.39
C MET A 20 -19.27 3.33 17.18
N ILE A 21 -18.44 2.56 17.90
CA ILE A 21 -18.86 1.45 18.76
C ILE A 21 -19.71 1.98 19.94
N ALA A 22 -19.23 3.03 20.60
CA ALA A 22 -19.97 3.67 21.71
C ALA A 22 -21.32 4.23 21.26
N ALA A 23 -21.40 4.79 20.07
CA ALA A 23 -22.64 5.29 19.47
C ALA A 23 -23.62 4.19 19.04
N GLY A 24 -23.24 2.90 19.14
CA GLY A 24 -24.10 1.78 18.76
C GLY A 24 -24.27 1.59 17.25
N ARG A 25 -23.40 2.20 16.43
CA ARG A 25 -23.43 2.11 14.97
C ARG A 25 -22.87 0.79 14.43
N VAL A 26 -22.22 -0.01 15.30
CA VAL A 26 -21.51 -1.22 14.93
C VAL A 26 -22.26 -2.45 15.42
N GLN A 27 -22.44 -3.42 14.53
CA GLN A 27 -22.97 -4.73 14.86
C GLN A 27 -21.90 -5.80 14.63
N ALA A 28 -21.91 -6.84 15.45
CA ALA A 28 -21.07 -8.02 15.28
C ALA A 28 -21.91 -9.25 15.62
N GLY A 29 -21.92 -10.25 14.72
CA GLY A 29 -22.74 -11.46 14.88
C GLY A 29 -24.24 -11.15 14.99
N GLY A 30 -24.74 -10.11 14.31
CA GLY A 30 -26.15 -9.71 14.31
C GLY A 30 -26.60 -8.86 15.50
N ALA A 31 -25.73 -8.56 16.47
CA ALA A 31 -26.05 -7.76 17.66
C ALA A 31 -25.21 -6.48 17.73
N VAL A 32 -25.77 -5.41 18.33
CA VAL A 32 -25.01 -4.16 18.55
C VAL A 32 -23.83 -4.42 19.48
N ALA A 33 -22.63 -4.19 19.00
CA ALA A 33 -21.40 -4.34 19.76
C ALA A 33 -21.05 -3.02 20.48
N ARG A 34 -20.66 -3.11 21.76
CA ARG A 34 -20.26 -1.95 22.57
C ARG A 34 -18.85 -2.06 23.16
N ASP A 35 -18.24 -3.24 23.06
CA ASP A 35 -16.85 -3.45 23.51
C ASP A 35 -15.89 -3.35 22.33
N PRO A 36 -14.99 -2.34 22.29
CA PRO A 36 -13.96 -2.25 21.25
C PRO A 36 -12.97 -3.43 21.23
N GLY A 37 -12.85 -4.12 22.37
CA GLY A 37 -11.98 -5.29 22.54
C GLY A 37 -12.59 -6.61 22.10
N LEU A 38 -13.88 -6.63 21.76
CA LEU A 38 -14.59 -7.84 21.33
C LEU A 38 -13.84 -8.52 20.17
N ASN A 39 -13.60 -9.83 20.30
CA ASN A 39 -13.06 -10.61 19.20
C ASN A 39 -14.17 -10.96 18.21
N VAL A 40 -13.95 -10.62 16.95
CA VAL A 40 -14.93 -10.77 15.88
C VAL A 40 -14.30 -11.42 14.65
N GLU A 41 -15.11 -12.13 13.89
CA GLU A 41 -14.83 -12.43 12.48
C GLU A 41 -15.26 -11.21 11.66
N ILE A 42 -14.41 -10.79 10.72
CA ILE A 42 -14.63 -9.54 9.96
C ILE A 42 -15.94 -9.61 9.15
N ALA A 43 -16.23 -10.78 8.59
CA ALA A 43 -17.42 -11.01 7.79
C ALA A 43 -18.73 -10.75 8.57
N ASP A 44 -18.68 -10.83 9.91
CA ASP A 44 -19.85 -10.63 10.79
C ASP A 44 -19.98 -9.18 11.27
N VAL A 45 -19.07 -8.30 10.86
CA VAL A 45 -19.09 -6.89 11.30
C VAL A 45 -19.82 -6.00 10.30
N MET A 46 -20.80 -5.27 10.82
CA MET A 46 -21.54 -4.26 10.06
C MET A 46 -21.35 -2.88 10.67
N LEU A 47 -21.22 -1.88 9.85
CA LEU A 47 -21.22 -0.46 10.24
C LEU A 47 -22.41 0.23 9.54
N ASP A 48 -23.28 0.85 10.34
CA ASP A 48 -24.50 1.51 9.87
C ASP A 48 -25.38 0.61 8.99
N GLY A 49 -25.45 -0.68 9.30
CA GLY A 49 -26.25 -1.68 8.59
C GLY A 49 -25.61 -2.22 7.30
N ALA A 50 -24.41 -1.79 6.95
CA ALA A 50 -23.65 -2.32 5.80
C ALA A 50 -22.43 -3.13 6.28
N PRO A 51 -22.07 -4.24 5.59
CA PRO A 51 -20.84 -4.96 5.87
C PRO A 51 -19.64 -4.03 5.74
N ILE A 52 -18.67 -4.16 6.64
CA ILE A 52 -17.40 -3.44 6.47
C ILE A 52 -16.61 -4.07 5.32
N ASP A 53 -15.93 -3.23 4.53
CA ASP A 53 -15.01 -3.72 3.51
C ASP A 53 -13.80 -4.35 4.22
N ALA A 54 -13.79 -5.67 4.21
CA ALA A 54 -12.99 -6.52 5.06
C ALA A 54 -11.73 -7.05 4.40
N ASN A 55 -11.36 -6.51 3.26
CA ASN A 55 -10.08 -6.86 2.67
C ASN A 55 -8.95 -6.39 3.61
N ASP A 56 -8.41 -7.34 4.37
CA ASP A 56 -7.27 -7.12 5.27
C ASP A 56 -6.06 -6.60 4.50
N GLU A 57 -5.98 -6.90 3.21
CA GLU A 57 -4.88 -6.55 2.33
C GLU A 57 -5.35 -5.65 1.19
N LEU A 58 -4.60 -4.58 0.98
CA LEU A 58 -4.78 -3.67 -0.16
C LEU A 58 -3.69 -3.90 -1.19
N TYR A 59 -4.11 -3.88 -2.44
CA TYR A 59 -3.21 -3.93 -3.60
C TYR A 59 -3.61 -2.79 -4.54
N LEU A 60 -2.74 -1.82 -4.70
CA LEU A 60 -2.98 -0.67 -5.58
C LEU A 60 -1.87 -0.57 -6.62
N MET A 61 -2.24 -0.21 -7.83
CA MET A 61 -1.31 0.18 -8.89
C MET A 61 -1.36 1.69 -9.05
N LEU A 62 -0.20 2.32 -8.96
CA LEU A 62 -0.02 3.75 -9.17
C LEU A 62 0.85 3.98 -10.40
N ASN A 63 0.37 4.76 -11.35
CA ASN A 63 1.26 5.38 -12.34
C ASN A 63 1.92 6.60 -11.67
N LYS A 64 3.12 6.40 -11.12
CA LYS A 64 3.82 7.44 -10.37
C LYS A 64 4.17 8.61 -11.28
N PRO A 65 3.76 9.84 -10.97
CA PRO A 65 4.21 11.01 -11.70
C PRO A 65 5.66 11.39 -11.34
N ALA A 66 6.31 12.21 -12.17
CA ALA A 66 7.55 12.86 -11.82
C ALA A 66 7.37 13.83 -10.65
N GLY A 67 8.45 14.12 -9.93
CA GLY A 67 8.46 15.03 -8.78
C GLY A 67 8.03 14.42 -7.45
N VAL A 68 7.55 13.18 -7.45
CA VAL A 68 7.06 12.45 -6.26
C VAL A 68 8.05 11.35 -5.88
N ILE A 69 8.36 11.23 -4.59
CA ILE A 69 9.27 10.20 -4.09
C ILE A 69 8.52 8.90 -3.74
N THR A 70 9.19 7.78 -3.91
CA THR A 70 8.68 6.46 -3.54
C THR A 70 8.96 6.19 -2.06
N ALA A 71 8.14 6.78 -1.20
CA ALA A 71 8.21 6.64 0.24
C ALA A 71 6.79 6.60 0.85
N THR A 72 6.67 6.14 2.08
CA THR A 72 5.41 6.21 2.84
C THR A 72 5.17 7.60 3.39
N GLU A 73 6.21 8.23 3.93
CA GLU A 73 6.17 9.56 4.53
C GLU A 73 7.45 10.31 4.22
N ASP A 74 7.36 11.62 4.05
CA ASP A 74 8.48 12.54 3.97
C ASP A 74 8.05 13.93 4.47
N LYS A 75 8.97 14.65 5.10
CA LYS A 75 8.69 15.98 5.69
C LYS A 75 8.70 17.13 4.68
N ARG A 76 9.30 16.93 3.51
CA ARG A 76 9.58 18.00 2.55
C ARG A 76 9.00 17.75 1.17
N LEU A 77 8.91 16.48 0.77
CA LEU A 77 8.53 16.10 -0.59
C LEU A 77 7.23 15.29 -0.61
N PRO A 78 6.41 15.45 -1.64
CA PRO A 78 5.25 14.60 -1.83
C PRO A 78 5.68 13.15 -2.03
N THR A 79 4.96 12.22 -1.42
CA THR A 79 5.21 10.78 -1.50
C THR A 79 4.15 10.08 -2.32
N VAL A 80 4.43 8.86 -2.79
CA VAL A 80 3.44 8.05 -3.49
C VAL A 80 2.21 7.77 -2.63
N VAL A 81 2.36 7.71 -1.30
CA VAL A 81 1.23 7.51 -0.38
C VAL A 81 0.40 8.78 -0.22
N SER A 82 1.02 9.96 -0.28
CA SER A 82 0.29 11.24 -0.19
C SER A 82 -0.64 11.51 -1.38
N LEU A 83 -0.46 10.79 -2.49
CA LEU A 83 -1.36 10.86 -3.66
C LEU A 83 -2.63 10.02 -3.50
N LEU A 84 -2.67 9.14 -2.50
CA LEU A 84 -3.80 8.25 -2.30
C LEU A 84 -4.96 8.96 -1.58
N PRO A 85 -6.21 8.56 -1.86
CA PRO A 85 -7.34 8.92 -1.03
C PRO A 85 -7.07 8.58 0.44
N GLU A 86 -7.50 9.44 1.35
CA GLU A 86 -7.22 9.34 2.79
C GLU A 86 -7.56 7.97 3.39
N LYS A 87 -8.65 7.36 2.94
CA LYS A 87 -9.08 6.01 3.37
C LYS A 87 -8.01 4.93 3.15
N TYR A 88 -7.18 5.06 2.10
CA TYR A 88 -6.08 4.13 1.82
C TYR A 88 -4.79 4.55 2.53
N ALA A 89 -4.48 5.85 2.53
CA ALA A 89 -3.27 6.38 3.16
C ALA A 89 -3.18 6.00 4.66
N ARG A 90 -4.32 5.91 5.35
CA ARG A 90 -4.39 5.52 6.76
C ARG A 90 -4.13 4.03 7.03
N ARG A 91 -4.09 3.19 6.03
CA ARG A 91 -4.03 1.71 6.16
C ARG A 91 -2.60 1.14 6.22
N ARG A 92 -1.59 1.91 6.55
CA ARG A 92 -0.17 1.47 6.55
C ARG A 92 0.26 0.84 5.22
N ILE A 93 -0.28 1.35 4.14
CA ILE A 93 0.10 0.93 2.80
C ILE A 93 1.50 1.43 2.48
N GLY A 94 2.31 0.60 1.84
CA GLY A 94 3.67 0.94 1.45
C GLY A 94 3.98 0.57 -0.01
N PRO A 95 4.97 1.23 -0.61
CA PRO A 95 5.40 0.93 -1.98
C PRO A 95 6.19 -0.38 -2.05
N VAL A 96 5.99 -1.12 -3.14
CA VAL A 96 6.71 -2.33 -3.50
C VAL A 96 7.83 -1.97 -4.48
N GLY A 97 9.01 -1.79 -3.95
CA GLY A 97 10.15 -1.27 -4.73
C GLY A 97 10.14 0.25 -4.82
N ARG A 98 11.06 0.80 -5.60
CA ARG A 98 11.26 2.24 -5.69
C ARG A 98 11.52 2.65 -7.12
N LEU A 99 10.96 3.80 -7.50
CA LEU A 99 11.37 4.61 -8.64
C LEU A 99 11.92 5.93 -8.10
N ASP A 100 12.91 6.48 -8.74
CA ASP A 100 13.47 7.77 -8.38
C ASP A 100 12.44 8.88 -8.55
N ARG A 101 12.72 10.04 -7.98
CA ARG A 101 11.78 11.16 -7.93
C ARG A 101 11.28 11.56 -9.32
N ASP A 102 12.18 11.63 -10.29
CA ASP A 102 11.88 12.14 -11.63
C ASP A 102 11.49 11.02 -12.62
N VAL A 103 11.59 9.76 -12.18
CA VAL A 103 11.15 8.59 -12.96
C VAL A 103 9.64 8.42 -12.81
N THR A 104 8.96 8.17 -13.93
CA THR A 104 7.52 7.90 -13.99
C THR A 104 7.26 6.42 -14.25
N GLY A 105 6.07 5.93 -13.90
CA GLY A 105 5.65 4.58 -14.23
C GLY A 105 5.03 3.80 -13.07
N LEU A 106 4.95 2.49 -13.25
CA LEU A 106 4.24 1.61 -12.32
C LEU A 106 4.94 1.48 -10.98
N VAL A 107 4.22 1.84 -9.92
CA VAL A 107 4.55 1.50 -8.54
C VAL A 107 3.38 0.73 -7.94
N LEU A 108 3.65 -0.45 -7.42
CA LEU A 108 2.68 -1.19 -6.61
C LEU A 108 2.73 -0.68 -5.16
N LEU A 109 1.55 -0.54 -4.56
CA LEU A 109 1.44 -0.24 -3.14
C LEU A 109 0.57 -1.31 -2.49
N THR A 110 0.99 -1.80 -1.33
CA THR A 110 0.24 -2.84 -0.63
C THR A 110 0.39 -2.74 0.88
N THR A 111 -0.56 -3.31 1.59
CA THR A 111 -0.45 -3.61 3.02
C THR A 111 0.12 -5.02 3.27
N ASP A 112 0.20 -5.87 2.23
CA ASP A 112 0.80 -7.20 2.28
C ASP A 112 2.33 -7.12 2.25
N GLY A 113 2.93 -7.15 3.44
CA GLY A 113 4.39 -7.12 3.57
C GLY A 113 5.08 -8.38 3.03
N GLN A 114 4.39 -9.52 2.98
CA GLN A 114 4.97 -10.75 2.44
C GLN A 114 5.08 -10.70 0.93
N LEU A 115 4.02 -10.25 0.25
CA LEU A 115 4.05 -10.01 -1.19
C LEU A 115 5.10 -8.95 -1.54
N ALA A 116 5.11 -7.82 -0.82
CA ALA A 116 6.10 -6.76 -1.04
C ALA A 116 7.54 -7.32 -0.95
N HIS A 117 7.82 -8.09 0.09
CA HIS A 117 9.13 -8.72 0.25
C HIS A 117 9.47 -9.69 -0.89
N ARG A 118 8.53 -10.52 -1.34
CA ARG A 118 8.74 -11.43 -2.47
C ARG A 118 9.08 -10.67 -3.75
N LEU A 119 8.39 -9.58 -4.03
CA LEU A 119 8.59 -8.80 -5.25
C LEU A 119 9.89 -7.96 -5.25
N ILE A 120 10.36 -7.54 -4.06
CA ILE A 120 11.56 -6.71 -3.94
C ILE A 120 12.83 -7.57 -3.79
N SER A 121 12.73 -8.69 -3.07
CA SER A 121 13.89 -9.50 -2.72
C SER A 121 14.55 -10.13 -3.94
N PRO A 122 15.87 -9.99 -4.12
CA PRO A 122 16.62 -10.61 -5.22
C PRO A 122 16.48 -12.14 -5.28
N ARG A 123 16.18 -12.77 -4.14
CA ARG A 123 16.00 -14.22 -4.05
C ARG A 123 14.88 -14.75 -4.96
N TRP A 124 13.81 -13.97 -5.13
CA TRP A 124 12.63 -14.40 -5.88
C TRP A 124 12.69 -14.02 -7.36
N LYS A 125 13.71 -13.27 -7.77
CA LYS A 125 13.98 -12.88 -9.17
C LYS A 125 12.73 -12.37 -9.91
N ALA A 126 11.87 -11.59 -9.21
CA ALA A 126 10.72 -10.96 -9.84
C ALA A 126 11.22 -10.00 -10.93
N GLU A 127 10.86 -10.28 -12.18
CA GLU A 127 11.28 -9.46 -13.31
C GLU A 127 10.65 -8.07 -13.25
N LYS A 128 11.44 -7.07 -13.63
CA LYS A 128 11.01 -5.67 -13.74
C LYS A 128 11.55 -5.11 -15.04
N THR A 129 10.66 -4.58 -15.87
CA THR A 129 11.03 -3.98 -17.15
C THR A 129 11.07 -2.46 -17.02
N TYR A 130 12.17 -1.87 -17.43
CA TYR A 130 12.37 -0.41 -17.50
C TYR A 130 12.59 0.01 -18.94
N ARG A 131 11.94 1.11 -19.34
CA ARG A 131 12.20 1.79 -20.60
C ARG A 131 12.93 3.09 -20.32
N ALA A 132 14.11 3.25 -20.87
CA ALA A 132 14.88 4.48 -20.81
C ALA A 132 14.98 5.10 -22.21
N VAL A 133 14.89 6.43 -22.26
CA VAL A 133 15.21 7.22 -23.46
C VAL A 133 16.55 7.89 -23.18
N CYS A 134 17.55 7.56 -24.00
CA CYS A 134 18.91 8.06 -23.83
C CYS A 134 19.29 8.93 -25.01
N GLU A 135 20.22 9.86 -24.80
CA GLU A 135 20.90 10.57 -25.90
C GLU A 135 21.95 9.66 -26.51
N GLY A 136 22.10 9.70 -27.86
CA GLY A 136 23.04 8.88 -28.59
C GLY A 136 22.43 7.58 -29.12
N CYS A 137 23.30 6.66 -29.55
CA CYS A 137 22.92 5.32 -30.02
C CYS A 137 23.57 4.27 -29.14
N LEU A 138 22.78 3.32 -28.69
CA LEU A 138 23.26 2.11 -28.03
C LEU A 138 23.59 1.06 -29.10
N ASP A 139 24.72 0.40 -28.95
CA ASP A 139 25.17 -0.66 -29.86
C ASP A 139 25.18 -2.04 -29.16
N ALA A 140 25.61 -3.07 -29.91
CA ALA A 140 25.69 -4.43 -29.39
C ALA A 140 26.70 -4.58 -28.22
N ALA A 141 27.74 -3.74 -28.18
CA ALA A 141 28.71 -3.76 -27.10
C ALA A 141 28.12 -3.19 -25.81
N ASP A 142 27.26 -2.19 -25.92
CA ASP A 142 26.52 -1.66 -24.76
C ASP A 142 25.56 -2.70 -24.16
N VAL A 143 24.86 -3.43 -25.05
CA VAL A 143 23.98 -4.54 -24.60
C VAL A 143 24.78 -5.62 -23.88
N GLY A 144 25.97 -5.98 -24.39
CA GLY A 144 26.87 -6.92 -23.73
C GLY A 144 27.30 -6.44 -22.34
N ARG A 145 27.71 -5.17 -22.21
CA ARG A 145 28.09 -4.57 -20.92
C ARG A 145 26.93 -4.58 -19.90
N PHE A 146 25.71 -4.30 -20.35
CA PHE A 146 24.54 -4.39 -19.47
C PHE A 146 24.27 -5.83 -19.00
N ALA A 147 24.46 -6.83 -19.86
CA ALA A 147 24.27 -8.23 -19.52
C ALA A 147 25.34 -8.74 -18.54
N GLU A 148 26.58 -8.27 -18.64
CA GLU A 148 27.69 -8.60 -17.74
C GLU A 148 27.59 -7.87 -16.39
N GLY A 149 26.84 -6.79 -16.34
CA GLY A 149 26.70 -5.91 -15.19
C GLY A 149 27.60 -4.68 -15.25
N LEU A 150 27.07 -3.55 -14.79
CA LEU A 150 27.78 -2.28 -14.76
C LEU A 150 28.29 -2.00 -13.34
N ALA A 151 29.56 -1.59 -13.23
CA ALA A 151 30.07 -0.99 -12.00
C ALA A 151 29.56 0.45 -11.92
N LEU A 152 28.75 0.73 -10.89
CA LEU A 152 28.27 2.07 -10.60
C LEU A 152 29.17 2.72 -9.56
N SER A 153 29.57 3.95 -9.79
CA SER A 153 30.39 4.78 -8.87
C SER A 153 29.51 5.43 -7.81
#